data_1a7544261e5e03364a61ae26f875b678
#
_entry.id   1a7544261e5e03364a61ae26f875b678
#
_cell.length_a   1.000
_cell.length_b   1.000
_cell.length_c   1.000
_cell.angle_alpha   90.00
_cell.angle_beta   90.00
_cell.angle_gamma   90.00
#
_symmetry.space_group_name_H-M   'P 1'
#
loop_
_entity.id
_entity.type
_entity.pdbx_description
1 polymer ?
#
loop_
_entity_poly.entity_id
_entity_poly.type
_entity_poly.pdbx_seq_one_letter_code
_entity_poly.pdbx_strand_id
1 'polypeptide(L)'
;MEAAARSASVAATFDRDQVAMASFPYLQTETSGRQVGNRLAAILQIIAALIWIPQAGALSVAVGRIASGHGADAVVGPAILVLVLGIAKALLDAAGGRLAFRLARKALSDRREQVGLALAGGSPLDVSRPPSGLAASALTEQAEAIVPYLARFRPARLRAAVVPVIILLCVLAVSWVAALALLFAAPLIPIFMALIGWRAKAATEQQLGEIGNMNAFLLDRLRGLATIRALGAVQATATRVRLEGESLRIRTMAVLRIAFLSSAVLELFAALGVAMVAVYIGFHLLGQLDFGAWNGKLSLSEGLFVLLLAPAFFEPLRDLSSAWHDRAAGEAAIEALNRLCCTRASLLGADVHSPLSSSRDAPAVRIEGLRYSYPGRSANVFDGFDLAIARGEHVALLAPSGAGKSTLLALIAGFDAPADGRVVIADTILNADNGAQLRRQMAWIGQAPHIFDGTLATNVSLGRSEIGPDRVAEALALMQLDHVRRRGATVIGEGGLGLSGGEALRLALARAAATPGATLILADEPTAHLDDMTAGEITEALLSLARGRTLIVATHDPALAARMDRVIRLSAPSMEAAA
;
A
#
# COMPACT_ATOMS: atom_id res chain seq x y z
N MET A 1 -31.77 20.37 16.37
CA MET A 1 -30.88 19.84 17.40
C MET A 1 -30.11 18.59 16.95
N GLU A 2 -30.74 17.65 16.23
CA GLU A 2 -30.04 16.44 15.75
C GLU A 2 -28.94 16.67 14.70
N ALA A 3 -29.05 17.67 13.83
CA ALA A 3 -28.02 18.00 12.85
C ALA A 3 -26.73 18.56 13.48
N ALA A 4 -26.85 19.31 14.58
CA ALA A 4 -25.72 19.83 15.34
C ALA A 4 -25.00 18.75 16.15
N ALA A 5 -25.73 17.73 16.64
CA ALA A 5 -25.14 16.59 17.34
C ALA A 5 -24.36 15.66 16.39
N ARG A 6 -24.82 15.49 15.14
CA ARG A 6 -24.10 14.73 14.10
C ARG A 6 -22.83 15.45 13.63
N SER A 7 -22.86 16.78 13.49
CA SER A 7 -21.66 17.55 13.13
C SER A 7 -20.58 17.54 14.23
N ALA A 8 -20.98 17.58 15.49
CA ALA A 8 -20.07 17.48 16.63
C ALA A 8 -19.45 16.08 16.78
N SER A 9 -20.22 15.02 16.48
CA SER A 9 -19.71 13.63 16.45
C SER A 9 -18.71 13.39 15.33
N VAL A 10 -18.93 13.98 14.15
CA VAL A 10 -18.00 13.89 13.00
C VAL A 10 -16.74 14.72 13.26
N ALA A 11 -16.85 15.89 13.91
CA ALA A 11 -15.69 16.71 14.27
C ALA A 11 -14.84 16.04 15.36
N ALA A 12 -15.46 15.37 16.35
CA ALA A 12 -14.74 14.66 17.40
C ALA A 12 -14.03 13.38 16.90
N THR A 13 -14.53 12.73 15.84
CA THR A 13 -13.83 11.65 15.15
C THR A 13 -12.66 12.18 14.32
N PHE A 14 -12.81 13.33 13.66
CA PHE A 14 -11.72 13.96 12.88
C PHE A 14 -10.54 14.40 13.75
N ASP A 15 -10.80 14.89 14.97
CA ASP A 15 -9.75 15.35 15.90
C ASP A 15 -8.99 14.16 16.52
N ARG A 16 -9.65 13.02 16.74
CA ARG A 16 -9.00 11.76 17.18
C ARG A 16 -8.13 11.14 16.09
N ASP A 17 -8.52 11.25 14.83
CA ASP A 17 -7.72 10.76 13.70
C ASP A 17 -6.47 11.64 13.47
N GLN A 18 -6.51 12.94 13.78
CA GLN A 18 -5.32 13.82 13.78
C GLN A 18 -4.34 13.48 14.91
N VAL A 19 -4.82 13.11 16.09
CA VAL A 19 -3.96 12.70 17.21
C VAL A 19 -3.32 11.32 16.94
N ALA A 20 -4.03 10.39 16.27
CA ALA A 20 -3.47 9.12 15.85
C ALA A 20 -2.40 9.28 14.75
N MET A 21 -2.54 10.26 13.84
CA MET A 21 -1.51 10.60 12.84
C MET A 21 -0.24 11.20 13.47
N ALA A 22 -0.34 11.87 14.62
CA ALA A 22 0.81 12.44 15.34
C ALA A 22 1.70 11.38 16.00
N SER A 23 1.21 10.15 16.17
CA SER A 23 1.90 9.08 16.89
C SER A 23 2.86 8.24 16.03
N PHE A 24 2.92 8.46 14.70
CA PHE A 24 3.83 7.77 13.80
C PHE A 24 4.77 8.72 13.05
N PRO A 25 5.86 9.20 13.68
CA PRO A 25 6.83 10.09 13.05
C PRO A 25 7.58 9.44 11.87
N TYR A 26 7.53 8.12 11.72
CA TYR A 26 8.23 7.38 10.68
C TYR A 26 7.69 7.57 9.25
N LEU A 27 6.47 8.09 9.08
CA LEU A 27 5.86 8.26 7.76
C LEU A 27 6.21 9.58 7.06
N GLN A 28 6.82 10.55 7.76
CA GLN A 28 7.14 11.89 7.21
C GLN A 28 8.60 12.11 6.86
N THR A 29 9.53 11.27 7.29
CA THR A 29 10.96 11.49 7.04
C THR A 29 11.39 10.85 5.72
N GLU A 30 11.36 11.63 4.62
CA GLU A 30 12.29 11.37 3.53
C GLU A 30 13.70 11.44 4.12
N THR A 31 14.43 10.33 4.14
CA THR A 31 15.82 10.33 4.62
C THR A 31 16.59 11.40 3.85
N SER A 32 17.44 12.16 4.53
CA SER A 32 18.22 13.27 3.96
C SER A 32 18.92 12.90 2.63
N GLY A 33 19.42 11.67 2.50
CA GLY A 33 20.01 11.16 1.27
C GLY A 33 19.05 11.03 0.09
N ARG A 34 17.74 10.77 0.33
CA ARG A 34 16.73 10.72 -0.74
C ARG A 34 16.38 12.10 -1.28
N GLN A 35 16.31 13.10 -0.40
CA GLN A 35 16.06 14.48 -0.83
C GLN A 35 17.19 14.99 -1.73
N VAL A 36 18.44 14.68 -1.40
CA VAL A 36 19.60 15.04 -2.23
C VAL A 36 19.54 14.33 -3.58
N GLY A 37 19.24 13.02 -3.61
CA GLY A 37 19.12 12.26 -4.86
C GLY A 37 17.99 12.76 -5.77
N ASN A 38 16.82 13.10 -5.21
CA ASN A 38 15.69 13.65 -5.96
C ASN A 38 16.01 15.04 -6.55
N ARG A 39 16.73 15.89 -5.79
CA ARG A 39 17.20 17.20 -6.28
C ARG A 39 18.22 17.03 -7.41
N LEU A 40 19.17 16.10 -7.26
CA LEU A 40 20.17 15.81 -8.30
C LEU A 40 19.51 15.34 -9.60
N ALA A 41 18.56 14.42 -9.53
CA ALA A 41 17.81 13.96 -10.70
C ALA A 41 17.09 15.12 -11.41
N ALA A 42 16.44 16.01 -10.66
CA ALA A 42 15.78 17.18 -11.21
C ALA A 42 16.77 18.18 -11.83
N ILE A 43 17.93 18.43 -11.18
CA ILE A 43 18.97 19.31 -11.70
C ILE A 43 19.53 18.79 -13.03
N LEU A 44 19.80 17.49 -13.15
CA LEU A 44 20.27 16.88 -14.40
C LEU A 44 19.27 17.11 -15.54
N GLN A 45 17.98 16.93 -15.27
CA GLN A 45 16.93 17.17 -16.27
C GLN A 45 16.73 18.66 -16.61
N ILE A 46 16.91 19.56 -15.63
CA ILE A 46 16.89 21.01 -15.87
C ILE A 46 18.06 21.43 -16.77
N ILE A 47 19.27 20.95 -16.48
CA ILE A 47 20.46 21.22 -17.30
C ILE A 47 20.24 20.67 -18.72
N ALA A 48 19.73 19.44 -18.85
CA ALA A 48 19.41 18.85 -20.15
C ALA A 48 18.43 19.72 -20.96
N ALA A 49 17.39 20.26 -20.33
CA ALA A 49 16.44 21.17 -20.99
C ALA A 49 17.09 22.50 -21.39
N LEU A 50 17.95 23.07 -20.55
CA LEU A 50 18.64 24.34 -20.80
C LEU A 50 19.71 24.23 -21.91
N ILE A 51 20.25 23.06 -22.21
CA ILE A 51 21.17 22.83 -23.33
C ILE A 51 20.52 23.22 -24.67
N TRP A 52 19.18 23.22 -24.75
CA TRP A 52 18.49 23.71 -25.95
C TRP A 52 18.81 25.17 -26.29
N ILE A 53 19.09 26.02 -25.31
CA ILE A 53 19.42 27.44 -25.53
C ILE A 53 20.67 27.61 -26.40
N PRO A 54 21.86 27.07 -26.04
CA PRO A 54 23.03 27.14 -26.90
C PRO A 54 22.87 26.36 -28.21
N GLN A 55 22.09 25.28 -28.25
CA GLN A 55 21.76 24.60 -29.51
C GLN A 55 20.96 25.52 -30.47
N ALA A 56 19.92 26.17 -29.95
CA ALA A 56 19.12 27.13 -30.73
C ALA A 56 20.00 28.31 -31.22
N GLY A 57 20.91 28.78 -30.36
CA GLY A 57 21.90 29.80 -30.72
C GLY A 57 22.83 29.36 -31.87
N ALA A 58 23.41 28.17 -31.75
CA ALA A 58 24.27 27.62 -32.80
C ALA A 58 23.53 27.42 -34.13
N LEU A 59 22.28 26.92 -34.06
CA LEU A 59 21.44 26.71 -35.23
C LEU A 59 21.05 28.03 -35.89
N SER A 60 20.67 29.04 -35.12
CA SER A 60 20.33 30.38 -35.64
C SER A 60 21.51 31.10 -36.30
N VAL A 61 22.71 30.96 -35.72
CA VAL A 61 23.96 31.47 -36.33
C VAL A 61 24.29 30.73 -37.63
N ALA A 62 24.14 29.41 -37.67
CA ALA A 62 24.36 28.62 -38.89
C ALA A 62 23.46 29.07 -40.02
N VAL A 63 22.15 29.20 -39.77
CA VAL A 63 21.18 29.70 -40.79
C VAL A 63 21.46 31.12 -41.20
N GLY A 64 21.82 32.02 -40.27
CA GLY A 64 22.18 33.39 -40.56
C GLY A 64 23.40 33.52 -41.46
N ARG A 65 24.45 32.66 -41.25
CA ARG A 65 25.64 32.59 -42.11
C ARG A 65 25.32 32.10 -43.52
N ILE A 66 24.46 31.09 -43.65
CA ILE A 66 23.97 30.63 -44.96
C ILE A 66 23.23 31.79 -45.69
N ALA A 67 22.33 32.47 -45.01
CA ALA A 67 21.54 33.57 -45.59
C ALA A 67 22.42 34.77 -46.00
N SER A 68 23.56 35.00 -45.33
CA SER A 68 24.54 36.03 -45.68
C SER A 68 25.56 35.60 -46.74
N GLY A 69 25.37 34.42 -47.36
CA GLY A 69 26.21 33.97 -48.50
C GLY A 69 27.54 33.32 -48.10
N HIS A 70 27.76 33.02 -46.84
CA HIS A 70 28.96 32.31 -46.42
C HIS A 70 28.90 30.84 -46.88
N GLY A 71 30.03 30.29 -47.29
CA GLY A 71 30.15 28.91 -47.78
C GLY A 71 29.85 27.84 -46.72
N ALA A 72 29.78 26.59 -47.14
CA ALA A 72 29.47 25.45 -46.26
C ALA A 72 30.42 25.31 -45.08
N ASP A 73 31.67 25.71 -45.20
CA ASP A 73 32.69 25.65 -44.16
C ASP A 73 32.30 26.46 -42.90
N ALA A 74 31.58 27.56 -43.09
CA ALA A 74 31.12 28.42 -42.00
C ALA A 74 30.03 27.77 -41.11
N VAL A 75 29.39 26.68 -41.60
CA VAL A 75 28.29 25.96 -40.91
C VAL A 75 28.79 24.72 -40.16
N VAL A 76 29.95 24.16 -40.55
CA VAL A 76 30.49 22.92 -39.95
C VAL A 76 30.67 23.06 -38.43
N GLY A 77 31.25 24.15 -37.96
CA GLY A 77 31.44 24.39 -36.53
C GLY A 77 30.14 24.39 -35.72
N PRO A 78 29.16 25.26 -36.07
CA PRO A 78 27.82 25.20 -35.44
C PRO A 78 27.15 23.83 -35.52
N ALA A 79 27.25 23.11 -36.64
CA ALA A 79 26.65 21.77 -36.79
C ALA A 79 27.25 20.75 -35.83
N ILE A 80 28.58 20.73 -35.69
CA ILE A 80 29.27 19.89 -34.72
C ILE A 80 28.85 20.25 -33.28
N LEU A 81 28.74 21.56 -32.97
CA LEU A 81 28.29 22.02 -31.65
C LEU A 81 26.87 21.53 -31.35
N VAL A 82 25.94 21.64 -32.29
CA VAL A 82 24.56 21.13 -32.14
C VAL A 82 24.56 19.62 -31.89
N LEU A 83 25.38 18.85 -32.60
CA LEU A 83 25.51 17.40 -32.41
C LEU A 83 26.04 17.05 -31.01
N VAL A 84 27.14 17.69 -30.60
CA VAL A 84 27.76 17.42 -29.27
C VAL A 84 26.79 17.78 -28.13
N LEU A 85 26.18 18.95 -28.21
CA LEU A 85 25.18 19.37 -27.23
C LEU A 85 23.95 18.48 -27.24
N GLY A 86 23.54 17.96 -28.41
CA GLY A 86 22.43 17.00 -28.53
C GLY A 86 22.72 15.68 -27.82
N ILE A 87 23.94 15.14 -27.99
CA ILE A 87 24.39 13.94 -27.29
C ILE A 87 24.43 14.20 -25.77
N ALA A 88 25.01 15.33 -25.35
CA ALA A 88 25.09 15.69 -23.93
C ALA A 88 23.69 15.83 -23.31
N LYS A 89 22.75 16.51 -24.00
CA LYS A 89 21.34 16.62 -23.59
C LYS A 89 20.71 15.24 -23.38
N ALA A 90 20.86 14.35 -24.37
CA ALA A 90 20.27 13.00 -24.29
C ALA A 90 20.86 12.17 -23.14
N LEU A 91 22.17 12.24 -22.91
CA LEU A 91 22.82 11.55 -21.81
C LEU A 91 22.39 12.07 -20.43
N LEU A 92 22.31 13.39 -20.25
CA LEU A 92 21.89 14.02 -19.01
C LEU A 92 20.41 13.72 -18.70
N ASP A 93 19.53 13.80 -19.70
CA ASP A 93 18.11 13.50 -19.54
C ASP A 93 17.91 12.02 -19.18
N ALA A 94 18.59 11.10 -19.89
CA ALA A 94 18.57 9.68 -19.59
C ALA A 94 19.11 9.36 -18.18
N ALA A 95 20.21 10.02 -17.77
CA ALA A 95 20.78 9.82 -16.42
C ALA A 95 19.84 10.34 -15.34
N GLY A 96 19.27 11.55 -15.52
CA GLY A 96 18.31 12.14 -14.60
C GLY A 96 17.03 11.31 -14.49
N GLY A 97 16.48 10.85 -15.61
CA GLY A 97 15.29 10.00 -15.66
C GLY A 97 15.52 8.64 -14.98
N ARG A 98 16.65 7.98 -15.25
CA ARG A 98 17.02 6.71 -14.60
C ARG A 98 17.18 6.87 -13.09
N LEU A 99 17.82 7.97 -12.64
CA LEU A 99 18.01 8.23 -11.22
C LEU A 99 16.65 8.48 -10.52
N ALA A 100 15.81 9.34 -11.10
CA ALA A 100 14.47 9.61 -10.58
C ALA A 100 13.64 8.32 -10.44
N PHE A 101 13.62 7.47 -11.48
CA PHE A 101 12.89 6.20 -11.48
C PHE A 101 13.42 5.23 -10.41
N ARG A 102 14.74 5.06 -10.29
CA ARG A 102 15.33 4.18 -9.28
C ARG A 102 14.97 4.61 -7.86
N LEU A 103 15.04 5.92 -7.59
CA LEU A 103 14.67 6.48 -6.29
C LEU A 103 13.18 6.30 -5.98
N ALA A 104 12.32 6.50 -6.98
CA ALA A 104 10.89 6.29 -6.86
C ALA A 104 10.54 4.81 -6.58
N ARG A 105 11.17 3.86 -7.30
CA ARG A 105 10.98 2.41 -7.07
C ARG A 105 11.45 2.00 -5.67
N LYS A 106 12.60 2.50 -5.23
CA LYS A 106 13.09 2.25 -3.88
C LYS A 106 12.11 2.81 -2.83
N ALA A 107 11.62 4.04 -3.03
CA ALA A 107 10.63 4.64 -2.13
C ALA A 107 9.35 3.81 -2.04
N LEU A 108 8.87 3.27 -3.16
CA LEU A 108 7.72 2.37 -3.20
C LEU A 108 7.99 1.07 -2.44
N SER A 109 9.15 0.43 -2.67
CA SER A 109 9.52 -0.82 -1.99
C SER A 109 9.58 -0.65 -0.48
N ASP A 110 10.21 0.42 0.00
CA ASP A 110 10.32 0.72 1.44
C ASP A 110 8.93 1.02 2.06
N ARG A 111 8.04 1.66 1.29
CA ARG A 111 6.65 1.89 1.74
C ARG A 111 5.86 0.59 1.83
N ARG A 112 5.98 -0.30 0.84
CA ARG A 112 5.35 -1.63 0.87
C ARG A 112 5.83 -2.46 2.06
N GLU A 113 7.13 -2.43 2.34
CA GLU A 113 7.70 -3.11 3.50
C GLU A 113 7.13 -2.56 4.80
N GLN A 114 7.11 -1.24 4.98
CA GLN A 114 6.54 -0.59 6.17
C GLN A 114 5.06 -0.95 6.38
N VAL A 115 4.25 -0.87 5.32
CA VAL A 115 2.83 -1.25 5.40
C VAL A 115 2.66 -2.74 5.66
N GLY A 116 3.49 -3.59 5.04
CA GLY A 116 3.50 -5.04 5.28
C GLY A 116 3.80 -5.37 6.74
N LEU A 117 4.81 -4.73 7.33
CA LEU A 117 5.15 -4.89 8.75
C LEU A 117 4.02 -4.39 9.67
N ALA A 118 3.43 -3.22 9.36
CA ALA A 118 2.31 -2.68 10.12
C ALA A 118 1.08 -3.61 10.09
N LEU A 119 0.74 -4.16 8.93
CA LEU A 119 -0.35 -5.13 8.78
C LEU A 119 -0.06 -6.45 9.51
N ALA A 120 1.19 -6.92 9.48
CA ALA A 120 1.63 -8.12 10.18
C ALA A 120 1.63 -7.92 11.71
N GLY A 121 1.97 -6.72 12.18
CA GLY A 121 1.93 -6.33 13.59
C GLY A 121 0.53 -5.99 14.13
N GLY A 122 -0.48 -5.90 13.27
CA GLY A 122 -1.86 -5.62 13.68
C GLY A 122 -2.52 -6.81 14.39
N SER A 123 -3.32 -6.52 15.41
CA SER A 123 -4.08 -7.54 16.14
C SER A 123 -5.12 -8.23 15.25
N PRO A 124 -5.24 -9.57 15.28
CA PRO A 124 -6.33 -10.27 14.62
C PRO A 124 -7.71 -9.98 15.25
N LEU A 125 -7.76 -9.46 16.47
CA LEU A 125 -8.97 -9.04 17.17
C LEU A 125 -9.45 -7.64 16.74
N ASP A 126 -8.66 -6.90 15.98
CA ASP A 126 -9.06 -5.57 15.49
C ASP A 126 -10.16 -5.67 14.44
N VAL A 127 -11.39 -5.33 14.86
CA VAL A 127 -12.59 -5.31 13.98
C VAL A 127 -12.48 -4.24 12.89
N SER A 128 -11.64 -3.21 13.10
CA SER A 128 -11.42 -2.14 12.12
C SER A 128 -10.41 -2.51 11.03
N ARG A 129 -9.84 -3.71 11.09
CA ARG A 129 -8.88 -4.20 10.09
C ARG A 129 -9.47 -4.16 8.68
N PRO A 130 -8.77 -3.56 7.70
CA PRO A 130 -9.28 -3.49 6.34
C PRO A 130 -9.43 -4.89 5.72
N PRO A 131 -10.44 -5.10 4.88
CA PRO A 131 -10.60 -6.36 4.13
C PRO A 131 -9.32 -6.71 3.37
N SER A 132 -8.93 -7.99 3.36
CA SER A 132 -7.69 -8.47 2.73
C SER A 132 -7.57 -8.09 1.25
N GLY A 133 -8.69 -8.10 0.51
CA GLY A 133 -8.72 -7.68 -0.90
C GLY A 133 -8.41 -6.20 -1.09
N LEU A 134 -8.87 -5.33 -0.19
CA LEU A 134 -8.58 -3.89 -0.23
C LEU A 134 -7.11 -3.63 0.10
N ALA A 135 -6.57 -4.30 1.12
CA ALA A 135 -5.16 -4.20 1.47
C ALA A 135 -4.26 -4.70 0.34
N ALA A 136 -4.59 -5.84 -0.28
CA ALA A 136 -3.87 -6.39 -1.42
C ALA A 136 -3.89 -5.43 -2.63
N SER A 137 -5.07 -4.91 -3.01
CA SER A 137 -5.20 -3.94 -4.11
C SER A 137 -4.41 -2.65 -3.84
N ALA A 138 -4.45 -2.13 -2.60
CA ALA A 138 -3.70 -0.94 -2.24
C ALA A 138 -2.19 -1.16 -2.33
N LEU A 139 -1.67 -2.32 -1.86
CA LEU A 139 -0.24 -2.65 -1.89
C LEU A 139 0.29 -2.99 -3.28
N THR A 140 -0.54 -3.59 -4.15
CA THR A 140 -0.09 -4.03 -5.49
C THR A 140 -0.37 -2.98 -6.55
N GLU A 141 -1.63 -2.68 -6.83
CA GLU A 141 -2.06 -1.86 -7.95
C GLU A 141 -1.99 -0.36 -7.63
N GLN A 142 -2.64 0.07 -6.53
CA GLN A 142 -2.74 1.50 -6.23
C GLN A 142 -1.38 2.11 -5.88
N ALA A 143 -0.53 1.37 -5.16
CA ALA A 143 0.81 1.81 -4.78
C ALA A 143 1.73 2.10 -5.99
N GLU A 144 1.51 1.46 -7.16
CA GLU A 144 2.28 1.75 -8.37
C GLU A 144 2.12 3.21 -8.85
N ALA A 145 1.01 3.87 -8.53
CA ALA A 145 0.80 5.29 -8.84
C ALA A 145 1.80 6.24 -8.14
N ILE A 146 2.48 5.78 -7.10
CA ILE A 146 3.54 6.54 -6.40
C ILE A 146 4.75 6.74 -7.32
N VAL A 147 5.06 5.78 -8.20
CA VAL A 147 6.24 5.86 -9.07
C VAL A 147 6.15 7.02 -10.06
N PRO A 148 5.10 7.18 -10.90
CA PRO A 148 4.98 8.34 -11.78
C PRO A 148 4.88 9.66 -11.01
N TYR A 149 4.22 9.70 -9.85
CA TYR A 149 4.21 10.89 -9.00
C TYR A 149 5.61 11.36 -8.62
N LEU A 150 6.48 10.43 -8.17
CA LEU A 150 7.83 10.78 -7.74
C LEU A 150 8.81 10.96 -8.91
N ALA A 151 8.71 10.13 -9.96
CA ALA A 151 9.68 10.11 -11.06
C ALA A 151 9.36 11.09 -12.19
N ARG A 152 8.08 11.47 -12.38
CA ARG A 152 7.64 12.36 -13.46
C ARG A 152 7.14 13.70 -12.94
N PHE A 153 6.16 13.70 -12.02
CA PHE A 153 5.54 14.96 -11.57
C PHE A 153 6.52 15.85 -10.79
N ARG A 154 7.24 15.32 -9.80
CA ARG A 154 8.17 16.13 -8.98
C ARG A 154 9.27 16.80 -9.81
N PRO A 155 10.00 16.10 -10.70
CA PRO A 155 10.97 16.75 -11.59
C PRO A 155 10.33 17.71 -12.59
N ALA A 156 9.18 17.37 -13.18
CA ALA A 156 8.46 18.24 -14.12
C ALA A 156 8.05 19.58 -13.47
N ARG A 157 7.62 19.55 -12.19
CA ARG A 157 7.29 20.77 -11.43
C ARG A 157 8.50 21.69 -11.29
N LEU A 158 9.70 21.15 -10.99
CA LEU A 158 10.92 21.96 -10.88
C LEU A 158 11.36 22.50 -12.24
N ARG A 159 11.30 21.67 -13.30
CA ARG A 159 11.58 22.12 -14.68
C ARG A 159 10.66 23.25 -15.10
N ALA A 160 9.35 23.12 -14.85
CA ALA A 160 8.37 24.13 -15.18
C ALA A 160 8.53 25.45 -14.41
N ALA A 161 9.16 25.42 -13.24
CA ALA A 161 9.46 26.64 -12.49
C ALA A 161 10.75 27.34 -12.95
N VAL A 162 11.77 26.58 -13.41
CA VAL A 162 13.11 27.13 -13.68
C VAL A 162 13.33 27.40 -15.18
N VAL A 163 13.01 26.43 -16.04
CA VAL A 163 13.37 26.51 -17.47
C VAL A 163 12.66 27.65 -18.20
N PRO A 164 11.34 27.89 -18.05
CA PRO A 164 10.67 28.99 -18.71
C PRO A 164 11.22 30.36 -18.29
N VAL A 165 11.57 30.52 -17.01
CA VAL A 165 12.13 31.79 -16.52
C VAL A 165 13.48 32.10 -17.20
N ILE A 166 14.36 31.09 -17.32
CA ILE A 166 15.66 31.27 -17.98
C ILE A 166 15.47 31.55 -19.48
N ILE A 167 14.58 30.83 -20.16
CA ILE A 167 14.25 31.09 -21.59
C ILE A 167 13.67 32.50 -21.75
N LEU A 168 12.77 32.92 -20.86
CA LEU A 168 12.19 34.26 -20.88
C LEU A 168 13.26 35.35 -20.77
N LEU A 169 14.24 35.17 -19.87
CA LEU A 169 15.36 36.10 -19.74
C LEU A 169 16.23 36.14 -21.01
N CYS A 170 16.49 35.00 -21.64
CA CYS A 170 17.22 34.95 -22.92
C CYS A 170 16.44 35.65 -24.05
N VAL A 171 15.13 35.47 -24.13
CA VAL A 171 14.28 36.16 -25.12
C VAL A 171 14.19 37.65 -24.81
N LEU A 172 14.06 38.03 -23.55
CA LEU A 172 14.04 39.45 -23.11
C LEU A 172 15.33 40.18 -23.50
N ALA A 173 16.47 39.53 -23.42
CA ALA A 173 17.75 40.11 -23.83
C ALA A 173 17.82 40.46 -25.32
N VAL A 174 17.00 39.82 -26.17
CA VAL A 174 16.93 40.04 -27.60
C VAL A 174 15.75 40.99 -27.96
N SER A 175 14.55 40.67 -27.43
CA SER A 175 13.32 41.45 -27.73
C SER A 175 12.38 41.42 -26.52
N TRP A 176 12.04 42.63 -26.03
CA TRP A 176 11.09 42.77 -24.92
C TRP A 176 9.64 42.50 -25.35
N VAL A 177 9.27 42.77 -26.62
CA VAL A 177 7.91 42.47 -27.14
C VAL A 177 7.69 40.96 -27.22
N ALA A 178 8.65 40.22 -27.77
CA ALA A 178 8.59 38.75 -27.80
C ALA A 178 8.50 38.15 -26.39
N ALA A 179 9.29 38.71 -25.45
CA ALA A 179 9.23 38.28 -24.04
C ALA A 179 7.86 38.57 -23.41
N LEU A 180 7.28 39.74 -23.66
CA LEU A 180 5.92 40.08 -23.21
C LEU A 180 4.86 39.12 -23.79
N ALA A 181 4.95 38.76 -25.07
CA ALA A 181 4.03 37.81 -25.70
C ALA A 181 4.06 36.44 -24.99
N LEU A 182 5.27 35.92 -24.65
CA LEU A 182 5.42 34.72 -23.88
C LEU A 182 4.92 34.87 -22.43
N LEU A 183 5.21 36.03 -21.81
CA LEU A 183 4.80 36.31 -20.42
C LEU A 183 3.27 36.41 -20.28
N PHE A 184 2.56 36.95 -21.27
CA PHE A 184 1.10 37.01 -21.29
C PHE A 184 0.45 35.63 -21.49
N ALA A 185 1.04 34.79 -22.35
CA ALA A 185 0.52 33.44 -22.59
C ALA A 185 0.79 32.46 -21.42
N ALA A 186 1.91 32.64 -20.71
CA ALA A 186 2.33 31.72 -19.67
C ALA A 186 1.37 31.59 -18.47
N PRO A 187 0.82 32.66 -17.85
CA PRO A 187 -0.05 32.56 -16.69
C PRO A 187 -1.41 31.91 -16.99
N LEU A 188 -1.88 32.00 -18.23
CA LEU A 188 -3.15 31.37 -18.63
C LEU A 188 -3.12 29.86 -18.42
N ILE A 189 -1.97 29.22 -18.65
CA ILE A 189 -1.80 27.79 -18.51
C ILE A 189 -2.02 27.33 -17.05
N PRO A 190 -1.28 27.80 -16.03
CA PRO A 190 -1.49 27.37 -14.66
C PRO A 190 -2.86 27.79 -14.08
N ILE A 191 -3.42 28.92 -14.49
CA ILE A 191 -4.75 29.37 -14.07
C ILE A 191 -5.82 28.38 -14.53
N PHE A 192 -5.85 28.03 -15.82
CA PHE A 192 -6.78 27.04 -16.35
C PHE A 192 -6.52 25.65 -15.77
N MET A 193 -5.26 25.28 -15.56
CA MET A 193 -4.91 24.02 -14.92
C MET A 193 -5.39 23.94 -13.47
N ALA A 194 -5.29 25.00 -12.68
CA ALA A 194 -5.81 25.02 -11.33
C ALA A 194 -7.34 24.89 -11.30
N LEU A 195 -8.03 25.61 -12.20
CA LEU A 195 -9.49 25.56 -12.31
C LEU A 195 -10.01 24.16 -12.69
N ILE A 196 -9.33 23.49 -13.63
CA ILE A 196 -9.69 22.14 -14.06
C ILE A 196 -9.20 21.09 -13.03
N GLY A 197 -8.05 21.33 -12.40
CA GLY A 197 -7.38 20.40 -11.47
C GLY A 197 -8.20 20.09 -10.22
N TRP A 198 -8.96 21.06 -9.68
CA TRP A 198 -9.85 20.79 -8.54
C TRP A 198 -10.96 19.79 -8.88
N ARG A 199 -11.53 19.89 -10.08
CA ARG A 199 -12.53 18.91 -10.55
C ARG A 199 -11.89 17.55 -10.86
N ALA A 200 -10.67 17.56 -11.38
CA ALA A 200 -9.93 16.34 -11.68
C ALA A 200 -9.62 15.51 -10.42
N LYS A 201 -9.23 16.16 -9.31
CA LYS A 201 -8.93 15.49 -8.05
C LYS A 201 -10.15 14.70 -7.53
N ALA A 202 -11.29 15.34 -7.40
CA ALA A 202 -12.51 14.71 -6.93
C ALA A 202 -12.96 13.54 -7.83
N ALA A 203 -12.86 13.69 -9.16
CA ALA A 203 -13.19 12.63 -10.10
C ALA A 203 -12.23 11.43 -9.99
N THR A 204 -10.93 11.67 -9.78
CA THR A 204 -9.92 10.61 -9.64
C THR A 204 -10.09 9.84 -8.33
N GLU A 205 -10.37 10.53 -7.22
CA GLU A 205 -10.64 9.90 -5.92
C GLU A 205 -11.86 8.98 -5.99
N GLN A 206 -12.94 9.43 -6.64
CA GLN A 206 -14.12 8.62 -6.86
C GLN A 206 -13.83 7.40 -7.75
N GLN A 207 -13.07 7.56 -8.82
CA GLN A 207 -12.67 6.46 -9.70
C GLN A 207 -11.84 5.40 -8.97
N LEU A 208 -10.85 5.81 -8.18
CA LEU A 208 -10.01 4.87 -7.40
C LEU A 208 -10.83 4.10 -6.37
N GLY A 209 -11.79 4.75 -5.71
CA GLY A 209 -12.73 4.09 -4.81
C GLY A 209 -13.56 3.01 -5.52
N GLU A 210 -14.07 3.30 -6.72
CA GLU A 210 -14.84 2.32 -7.51
C GLU A 210 -14.00 1.13 -8.00
N ILE A 211 -12.74 1.36 -8.38
CA ILE A 211 -11.81 0.27 -8.73
C ILE A 211 -11.63 -0.67 -7.53
N GLY A 212 -11.40 -0.11 -6.33
CA GLY A 212 -11.28 -0.89 -5.10
C GLY A 212 -12.53 -1.69 -4.77
N ASN A 213 -13.71 -1.08 -4.90
CA ASN A 213 -15.01 -1.73 -4.68
C ASN A 213 -15.26 -2.86 -5.69
N MET A 214 -14.97 -2.63 -6.97
CA MET A 214 -15.11 -3.63 -8.03
C MET A 214 -14.20 -4.83 -7.78
N ASN A 215 -12.94 -4.61 -7.41
CA ASN A 215 -12.00 -5.68 -7.11
C ASN A 215 -12.47 -6.51 -5.90
N ALA A 216 -12.92 -5.85 -4.83
CA ALA A 216 -13.47 -6.53 -3.66
C ALA A 216 -14.72 -7.34 -4.01
N PHE A 217 -15.62 -6.76 -4.80
CA PHE A 217 -16.82 -7.41 -5.28
C PHE A 217 -16.51 -8.65 -6.13
N LEU A 218 -15.59 -8.55 -7.10
CA LEU A 218 -15.20 -9.68 -7.95
C LEU A 218 -14.57 -10.80 -7.13
N LEU A 219 -13.68 -10.48 -6.19
CA LEU A 219 -13.05 -11.47 -5.32
C LEU A 219 -14.07 -12.23 -4.46
N ASP A 220 -15.05 -11.50 -3.91
CA ASP A 220 -16.14 -12.11 -3.14
C ASP A 220 -16.98 -13.07 -4.00
N ARG A 221 -17.33 -12.68 -5.24
CA ARG A 221 -18.08 -13.53 -6.15
C ARG A 221 -17.29 -14.75 -6.63
N LEU A 222 -15.99 -14.61 -6.87
CA LEU A 222 -15.13 -15.74 -7.22
C LEU A 222 -15.02 -16.74 -6.07
N ARG A 223 -14.89 -16.27 -4.83
CA ARG A 223 -14.88 -17.14 -3.64
C ARG A 223 -16.22 -17.85 -3.43
N GLY A 224 -17.34 -17.17 -3.71
CA GLY A 224 -18.69 -17.72 -3.62
C GLY A 224 -19.19 -18.43 -4.87
N LEU A 225 -18.33 -18.72 -5.86
CA LEU A 225 -18.76 -19.23 -7.18
C LEU A 225 -19.53 -20.55 -7.09
N ALA A 226 -19.14 -21.46 -6.20
CA ALA A 226 -19.83 -22.72 -5.97
C ALA A 226 -21.27 -22.49 -5.51
N THR A 227 -21.47 -21.58 -4.55
CA THR A 227 -22.81 -21.20 -4.03
C THR A 227 -23.66 -20.53 -5.12
N ILE A 228 -23.07 -19.61 -5.89
CA ILE A 228 -23.74 -18.92 -7.00
C ILE A 228 -24.24 -19.94 -8.03
N ARG A 229 -23.42 -20.94 -8.37
CA ARG A 229 -23.81 -22.04 -9.30
C ARG A 229 -24.87 -22.94 -8.70
N ALA A 230 -24.73 -23.34 -7.43
CA ALA A 230 -25.69 -24.22 -6.75
C ALA A 230 -27.08 -23.59 -6.65
N LEU A 231 -27.15 -22.27 -6.46
CA LEU A 231 -28.40 -21.52 -6.38
C LEU A 231 -28.93 -21.04 -7.74
N GLY A 232 -28.28 -21.37 -8.86
CA GLY A 232 -28.68 -20.92 -10.20
C GLY A 232 -28.56 -19.40 -10.41
N ALA A 233 -27.80 -18.69 -9.55
CA ALA A 233 -27.72 -17.23 -9.52
C ALA A 233 -26.64 -16.64 -10.49
N VAL A 234 -26.11 -17.44 -11.42
CA VAL A 234 -25.04 -17.02 -12.35
C VAL A 234 -25.46 -15.81 -13.18
N GLN A 235 -26.66 -15.85 -13.78
CA GLN A 235 -27.15 -14.77 -14.64
C GLN A 235 -27.38 -13.45 -13.88
N ALA A 236 -27.94 -13.55 -12.67
CA ALA A 236 -28.13 -12.38 -11.81
C ALA A 236 -26.80 -11.75 -11.40
N THR A 237 -25.80 -12.58 -11.06
CA THR A 237 -24.45 -12.14 -10.73
C THR A 237 -23.76 -11.50 -11.93
N ALA A 238 -23.85 -12.10 -13.13
CA ALA A 238 -23.28 -11.53 -14.35
C ALA A 238 -23.89 -10.16 -14.70
N THR A 239 -25.20 -10.02 -14.54
CA THR A 239 -25.90 -8.73 -14.74
C THR A 239 -25.38 -7.68 -13.76
N ARG A 240 -25.17 -8.04 -12.50
CA ARG A 240 -24.64 -7.11 -11.48
C ARG A 240 -23.20 -6.71 -11.77
N VAL A 241 -22.33 -7.66 -12.15
CA VAL A 241 -20.95 -7.36 -12.60
C VAL A 241 -20.95 -6.37 -13.75
N ARG A 242 -21.88 -6.54 -14.71
CA ARG A 242 -22.02 -5.63 -15.86
C ARG A 242 -22.44 -4.22 -15.43
N LEU A 243 -23.37 -4.08 -14.48
CA LEU A 243 -23.80 -2.79 -13.97
C LEU A 243 -22.68 -2.05 -13.24
N GLU A 244 -21.94 -2.75 -12.37
CA GLU A 244 -20.78 -2.18 -11.66
C GLU A 244 -19.67 -1.79 -12.65
N GLY A 245 -19.41 -2.62 -13.68
CA GLY A 245 -18.47 -2.29 -14.75
C GLY A 245 -18.89 -1.07 -15.55
N GLU A 246 -20.19 -0.87 -15.80
CA GLU A 246 -20.71 0.32 -16.47
C GLU A 246 -20.57 1.57 -15.60
N SER A 247 -20.79 1.48 -14.29
CA SER A 247 -20.54 2.57 -13.34
C SER A 247 -19.06 2.99 -13.38
N LEU A 248 -18.13 2.03 -13.31
CA LEU A 248 -16.70 2.28 -13.42
C LEU A 248 -16.34 2.93 -14.77
N ARG A 249 -16.92 2.45 -15.88
CA ARG A 249 -16.72 3.04 -17.22
C ARG A 249 -17.13 4.51 -17.25
N ILE A 250 -18.31 4.86 -16.72
CA ILE A 250 -18.82 6.23 -16.69
C ILE A 250 -17.86 7.14 -15.91
N ARG A 251 -17.38 6.71 -14.75
CA ARG A 251 -16.44 7.48 -13.90
C ARG A 251 -15.07 7.63 -14.57
N THR A 252 -14.57 6.55 -15.17
CA THR A 252 -13.32 6.61 -15.95
C THR A 252 -13.42 7.59 -17.12
N MET A 253 -14.53 7.56 -17.84
CA MET A 253 -14.76 8.51 -18.95
C MET A 253 -14.88 9.96 -18.46
N ALA A 254 -15.41 10.20 -17.26
CA ALA A 254 -15.45 11.54 -16.67
C ALA A 254 -14.02 12.06 -16.38
N VAL A 255 -13.16 11.24 -15.79
CA VAL A 255 -11.73 11.58 -15.56
C VAL A 255 -11.01 11.84 -16.88
N LEU A 256 -11.19 10.97 -17.89
CA LEU A 256 -10.58 11.15 -19.21
C LEU A 256 -11.03 12.43 -19.93
N ARG A 257 -12.33 12.78 -19.84
CA ARG A 257 -12.83 14.05 -20.43
C ARG A 257 -12.14 15.27 -19.81
N ILE A 258 -11.94 15.26 -18.49
CA ILE A 258 -11.23 16.34 -17.80
C ILE A 258 -9.76 16.39 -18.26
N ALA A 259 -9.11 15.23 -18.38
CA ALA A 259 -7.74 15.12 -18.83
C ALA A 259 -7.55 15.64 -20.26
N PHE A 260 -8.42 15.23 -21.19
CA PHE A 260 -8.39 15.71 -22.58
C PHE A 260 -8.66 17.20 -22.70
N LEU A 261 -9.64 17.72 -21.93
CA LEU A 261 -9.92 19.16 -21.92
C LEU A 261 -8.71 19.95 -21.41
N SER A 262 -8.04 19.47 -20.35
CA SER A 262 -6.83 20.11 -19.82
C SER A 262 -5.73 20.17 -20.87
N SER A 263 -5.48 19.06 -21.59
CA SER A 263 -4.46 19.01 -22.66
C SER A 263 -4.80 19.91 -23.84
N ALA A 264 -6.07 19.93 -24.26
CA ALA A 264 -6.52 20.76 -25.39
C ALA A 264 -6.38 22.27 -25.10
N VAL A 265 -6.77 22.70 -23.89
CA VAL A 265 -6.64 24.11 -23.47
C VAL A 265 -5.17 24.53 -23.40
N LEU A 266 -4.32 23.67 -22.84
CA LEU A 266 -2.88 23.94 -22.76
C LEU A 266 -2.24 24.05 -24.14
N GLU A 267 -2.57 23.14 -25.06
CA GLU A 267 -2.04 23.16 -26.42
C GLU A 267 -2.50 24.42 -27.17
N LEU A 268 -3.75 24.84 -26.99
CA LEU A 268 -4.28 26.07 -27.58
C LEU A 268 -3.49 27.30 -27.11
N PHE A 269 -3.26 27.47 -25.80
CA PHE A 269 -2.54 28.65 -25.30
C PHE A 269 -1.05 28.60 -25.65
N ALA A 270 -0.43 27.45 -25.69
CA ALA A 270 0.95 27.30 -26.13
C ALA A 270 1.10 27.62 -27.62
N ALA A 271 0.19 27.12 -28.46
CA ALA A 271 0.18 27.42 -29.89
C ALA A 271 -0.07 28.91 -30.16
N LEU A 272 -1.01 29.54 -29.43
CA LEU A 272 -1.28 30.96 -29.52
C LEU A 272 -0.05 31.79 -29.13
N GLY A 273 0.63 31.45 -28.04
CA GLY A 273 1.85 32.14 -27.61
C GLY A 273 2.98 32.04 -28.63
N VAL A 274 3.21 30.85 -29.20
CA VAL A 274 4.21 30.66 -30.28
C VAL A 274 3.81 31.43 -31.54
N ALA A 275 2.53 31.42 -31.93
CA ALA A 275 2.03 32.14 -33.08
C ALA A 275 2.20 33.65 -32.92
N MET A 276 1.92 34.22 -31.74
CA MET A 276 2.12 35.64 -31.46
C MET A 276 3.58 36.06 -31.64
N VAL A 277 4.51 35.28 -31.13
CA VAL A 277 5.95 35.47 -31.28
C VAL A 277 6.35 35.39 -32.78
N ALA A 278 5.85 34.36 -33.48
CA ALA A 278 6.17 34.16 -34.90
C ALA A 278 5.64 35.32 -35.78
N VAL A 279 4.42 35.77 -35.54
CA VAL A 279 3.82 36.93 -36.26
C VAL A 279 4.63 38.18 -35.98
N TYR A 280 4.96 38.46 -34.72
CA TYR A 280 5.77 39.62 -34.36
C TYR A 280 7.14 39.61 -35.07
N ILE A 281 7.86 38.49 -35.00
CA ILE A 281 9.19 38.33 -35.62
C ILE A 281 9.08 38.46 -37.15
N GLY A 282 8.04 37.84 -37.76
CA GLY A 282 7.79 37.93 -39.20
C GLY A 282 7.60 39.37 -39.69
N PHE A 283 6.71 40.14 -39.05
CA PHE A 283 6.48 41.54 -39.38
C PHE A 283 7.70 42.42 -39.11
N HIS A 284 8.46 42.13 -38.05
CA HIS A 284 9.67 42.86 -37.74
C HIS A 284 10.78 42.65 -38.78
N LEU A 285 11.00 41.38 -39.20
CA LEU A 285 11.96 41.07 -40.27
C LEU A 285 11.56 41.60 -41.64
N LEU A 286 10.26 41.73 -41.92
CA LEU A 286 9.73 42.36 -43.11
C LEU A 286 9.81 43.91 -43.08
N GLY A 287 10.26 44.49 -41.96
CA GLY A 287 10.35 45.95 -41.80
C GLY A 287 9.01 46.65 -41.62
N GLN A 288 7.95 45.90 -41.29
CA GLN A 288 6.61 46.46 -41.02
C GLN A 288 6.47 46.95 -39.57
N LEU A 289 7.34 46.50 -38.67
CA LEU A 289 7.41 46.89 -37.26
C LEU A 289 8.85 47.30 -36.91
N ASP A 290 9.03 48.52 -36.38
CA ASP A 290 10.36 49.05 -36.00
C ASP A 290 10.57 49.18 -34.50
N PHE A 291 9.76 48.47 -33.67
CA PHE A 291 9.84 48.52 -32.21
C PHE A 291 9.93 47.13 -31.59
N GLY A 292 10.45 47.04 -30.36
CA GLY A 292 10.42 45.83 -29.55
C GLY A 292 11.75 45.07 -29.47
N ALA A 293 12.77 45.45 -30.25
CA ALA A 293 14.14 45.02 -30.10
C ALA A 293 14.99 46.13 -29.47
N TRP A 294 16.00 45.77 -28.65
CA TRP A 294 16.85 46.75 -27.97
C TRP A 294 17.79 47.50 -28.94
N ASN A 295 18.25 46.83 -30.00
CA ASN A 295 19.19 47.36 -30.99
C ASN A 295 18.51 47.84 -32.30
N GLY A 296 17.23 48.20 -32.27
CA GLY A 296 16.48 48.62 -33.43
C GLY A 296 15.94 47.47 -34.25
N LYS A 297 16.64 46.98 -35.29
CA LYS A 297 16.17 45.86 -36.14
C LYS A 297 16.76 44.53 -35.75
N LEU A 298 15.91 43.51 -35.62
CA LEU A 298 16.34 42.13 -35.42
C LEU A 298 17.04 41.59 -36.67
N SER A 299 18.19 40.97 -36.49
CA SER A 299 18.81 40.13 -37.52
C SER A 299 18.02 38.84 -37.72
N LEU A 300 18.20 38.19 -38.87
CA LEU A 300 17.60 36.88 -39.13
C LEU A 300 17.99 35.85 -38.07
N SER A 301 19.26 35.87 -37.62
CA SER A 301 19.74 34.97 -36.56
C SER A 301 19.05 35.22 -35.23
N GLU A 302 18.89 36.47 -34.79
CA GLU A 302 18.18 36.84 -33.57
C GLU A 302 16.70 36.46 -33.62
N GLY A 303 16.03 36.73 -34.74
CA GLY A 303 14.64 36.35 -34.93
C GLY A 303 14.44 34.83 -34.88
N LEU A 304 15.31 34.07 -35.56
CA LEU A 304 15.25 32.63 -35.57
C LEU A 304 15.58 32.04 -34.17
N PHE A 305 16.52 32.63 -33.44
CA PHE A 305 16.82 32.22 -32.07
C PHE A 305 15.61 32.33 -31.16
N VAL A 306 14.93 33.47 -31.17
CA VAL A 306 13.70 33.68 -30.38
C VAL A 306 12.58 32.72 -30.82
N LEU A 307 12.43 32.51 -32.14
CA LEU A 307 11.42 31.58 -32.67
C LEU A 307 11.67 30.14 -32.26
N LEU A 308 12.93 29.69 -32.17
CA LEU A 308 13.31 28.36 -31.71
C LEU A 308 13.11 28.19 -30.19
N LEU A 309 13.25 29.27 -29.41
CA LEU A 309 13.03 29.24 -27.96
C LEU A 309 11.55 29.27 -27.56
N ALA A 310 10.67 29.87 -28.40
CA ALA A 310 9.26 30.01 -28.07
C ALA A 310 8.54 28.67 -27.81
N PRO A 311 8.67 27.59 -28.60
CA PRO A 311 8.12 26.28 -28.27
C PRO A 311 8.76 25.66 -27.01
N ALA A 312 10.09 25.80 -26.83
CA ALA A 312 10.81 25.27 -25.68
C ALA A 312 10.43 25.94 -24.36
N PHE A 313 9.91 27.17 -24.40
CA PHE A 313 9.35 27.86 -23.24
C PHE A 313 8.10 27.15 -22.69
N PHE A 314 7.24 26.64 -23.58
CA PHE A 314 5.99 25.97 -23.20
C PHE A 314 6.15 24.48 -22.91
N GLU A 315 7.23 23.84 -23.38
CA GLU A 315 7.46 22.39 -23.23
C GLU A 315 7.42 21.93 -21.75
N PRO A 316 8.14 22.56 -20.78
CA PRO A 316 8.08 22.16 -19.37
C PRO A 316 6.69 22.35 -18.75
N LEU A 317 5.90 23.31 -19.22
CA LEU A 317 4.53 23.52 -18.76
C LEU A 317 3.59 22.43 -19.28
N ARG A 318 3.79 21.97 -20.52
CA ARG A 318 3.08 20.81 -21.09
C ARG A 318 3.41 19.53 -20.33
N ASP A 319 4.69 19.31 -20.03
CA ASP A 319 5.15 18.15 -19.24
C ASP A 319 4.52 18.13 -17.86
N LEU A 320 4.48 19.28 -17.17
CA LEU A 320 3.83 19.41 -15.87
C LEU A 320 2.33 19.13 -15.96
N SER A 321 1.66 19.61 -17.02
CA SER A 321 0.24 19.35 -17.24
C SER A 321 -0.04 17.87 -17.44
N SER A 322 0.75 17.19 -18.28
CA SER A 322 0.60 15.75 -18.54
C SER A 322 0.83 14.92 -17.27
N ALA A 323 1.75 15.36 -16.40
CA ALA A 323 2.07 14.70 -15.13
C ALA A 323 1.13 15.10 -13.98
N TRP A 324 0.19 16.03 -14.18
CA TRP A 324 -0.70 16.49 -13.10
C TRP A 324 -1.61 15.38 -12.55
N HIS A 325 -2.05 14.50 -13.42
CA HIS A 325 -2.86 13.34 -13.02
C HIS A 325 -2.05 12.35 -12.17
N ASP A 326 -0.75 12.21 -12.45
CA ASP A 326 0.16 11.39 -11.66
C ASP A 326 0.26 11.88 -10.20
N ARG A 327 0.13 13.21 -9.99
CA ARG A 327 0.08 13.80 -8.65
C ARG A 327 -1.15 13.33 -7.86
N ALA A 328 -2.34 13.51 -8.43
CA ALA A 328 -3.58 13.15 -7.74
C ALA A 328 -3.63 11.66 -7.41
N ALA A 329 -3.26 10.80 -8.38
CA ALA A 329 -3.21 9.36 -8.19
C ALA A 329 -2.16 8.94 -7.14
N GLY A 330 -0.97 9.56 -7.17
CA GLY A 330 0.11 9.26 -6.22
C GLY A 330 -0.20 9.71 -4.80
N GLU A 331 -0.78 10.90 -4.61
CA GLU A 331 -1.23 11.39 -3.30
C GLU A 331 -2.34 10.50 -2.72
N ALA A 332 -3.33 10.10 -3.53
CA ALA A 332 -4.38 9.17 -3.12
C ALA A 332 -3.83 7.78 -2.75
N ALA A 333 -2.85 7.27 -3.51
CA ALA A 333 -2.18 6.00 -3.21
C ALA A 333 -1.40 6.06 -1.88
N ILE A 334 -0.69 7.15 -1.63
CA ILE A 334 0.01 7.36 -0.35
C ILE A 334 -0.99 7.39 0.81
N GLU A 335 -2.10 8.09 0.65
CA GLU A 335 -3.15 8.14 1.67
C GLU A 335 -3.79 6.78 1.91
N ALA A 336 -4.08 6.01 0.85
CA ALA A 336 -4.59 4.65 0.96
C ALA A 336 -3.62 3.73 1.74
N LEU A 337 -2.31 3.81 1.46
CA LEU A 337 -1.29 3.07 2.20
C LEU A 337 -1.18 3.53 3.67
N ASN A 338 -1.28 4.83 3.93
CA ASN A 338 -1.26 5.36 5.30
C ASN A 338 -2.45 4.86 6.12
N ARG A 339 -3.64 4.79 5.52
CA ARG A 339 -4.84 4.24 6.18
C ARG A 339 -4.67 2.77 6.57
N LEU A 340 -3.91 1.98 5.79
CA LEU A 340 -3.60 0.59 6.14
C LEU A 340 -2.67 0.46 7.35
N CYS A 341 -1.85 1.48 7.62
CA CYS A 341 -0.98 1.51 8.79
C CYS A 341 -1.69 1.92 10.09
N CYS A 342 -2.90 2.49 10.00
CA CYS A 342 -3.68 2.94 11.16
C CYS A 342 -4.43 1.77 11.81
N THR A 343 -3.71 0.77 12.31
CA THR A 343 -4.28 -0.29 13.16
C THR A 343 -4.51 0.24 14.57
N ARG A 344 -5.71 0.02 15.13
CA ARG A 344 -6.06 0.50 16.48
C ARG A 344 -5.52 -0.39 17.58
N ALA A 345 -5.29 -1.66 17.29
CA ALA A 345 -4.73 -2.64 18.21
C ALA A 345 -3.52 -3.32 17.56
N SER A 346 -2.41 -3.42 18.30
CA SER A 346 -1.20 -4.09 17.86
C SER A 346 -0.93 -5.34 18.69
N LEU A 347 -0.30 -6.33 18.07
CA LEU A 347 0.23 -7.51 18.78
C LEU A 347 1.22 -7.05 19.85
N LEU A 348 1.12 -7.60 21.06
CA LEU A 348 2.12 -7.36 22.10
C LEU A 348 3.49 -7.85 21.61
N GLY A 349 4.48 -6.95 21.54
CA GLY A 349 5.85 -7.28 21.11
C GLY A 349 6.01 -7.52 19.61
N ALA A 350 5.19 -6.91 18.75
CA ALA A 350 5.32 -7.02 17.29
C ALA A 350 6.70 -6.57 16.78
N ASP A 351 7.30 -5.56 17.41
CA ASP A 351 8.56 -4.94 16.99
C ASP A 351 9.81 -5.49 17.72
N VAL A 352 9.65 -6.46 18.62
CA VAL A 352 10.75 -6.95 19.45
C VAL A 352 11.37 -8.22 18.86
N HIS A 353 12.62 -8.11 18.41
CA HIS A 353 13.46 -9.23 18.01
C HIS A 353 14.24 -9.73 19.25
N SER A 354 13.62 -10.61 20.06
CA SER A 354 14.29 -11.21 21.21
C SER A 354 14.93 -12.56 20.86
N PRO A 355 16.13 -12.88 21.41
CA PRO A 355 16.72 -14.20 21.24
C PRO A 355 15.86 -15.29 21.88
N LEU A 356 15.96 -16.50 21.34
CA LEU A 356 15.25 -17.67 21.86
C LEU A 356 15.73 -18.00 23.27
N SER A 357 14.91 -17.77 24.30
CA SER A 357 15.10 -18.41 25.58
C SER A 357 14.29 -19.72 25.56
N SER A 358 14.97 -20.84 25.54
CA SER A 358 14.36 -22.17 25.59
C SER A 358 14.07 -22.58 27.03
N SER A 359 12.92 -22.19 27.57
CA SER A 359 12.37 -22.92 28.69
C SER A 359 11.81 -24.26 28.18
N ARG A 360 12.29 -25.38 28.70
CA ARG A 360 11.78 -26.72 28.37
C ARG A 360 10.59 -27.12 29.23
N ASP A 361 10.30 -26.37 30.30
CA ASP A 361 9.24 -26.67 31.23
C ASP A 361 7.90 -26.10 30.75
N ALA A 362 6.84 -26.88 30.91
CA ALA A 362 5.48 -26.43 30.64
C ALA A 362 5.13 -25.24 31.54
N PRO A 363 4.62 -24.11 31.00
CA PRO A 363 4.34 -22.91 31.78
C PRO A 363 3.02 -23.03 32.56
N ALA A 364 2.96 -22.44 33.76
CA ALA A 364 1.69 -22.07 34.36
C ALA A 364 1.13 -20.82 33.68
N VAL A 365 -0.20 -20.73 33.61
CA VAL A 365 -0.90 -19.53 33.10
C VAL A 365 -1.78 -18.97 34.22
N ARG A 366 -1.63 -17.67 34.52
CA ARG A 366 -2.45 -16.98 35.52
C ARG A 366 -3.01 -15.71 34.92
N ILE A 367 -4.27 -15.48 35.12
CA ILE A 367 -5.00 -14.29 34.71
C ILE A 367 -5.55 -13.66 35.99
N GLU A 368 -5.32 -12.39 36.19
CA GLU A 368 -5.70 -11.65 37.40
C GLU A 368 -6.46 -10.40 37.03
N GLY A 369 -7.72 -10.29 37.48
CA GLY A 369 -8.57 -9.11 37.33
C GLY A 369 -8.82 -8.68 35.88
N LEU A 370 -8.84 -9.64 34.92
CA LEU A 370 -8.91 -9.34 33.50
C LEU A 370 -10.17 -8.54 33.12
N ARG A 371 -9.95 -7.37 32.52
CA ARG A 371 -11.00 -6.58 31.90
C ARG A 371 -10.69 -6.36 30.40
N TYR A 372 -11.64 -6.66 29.55
CA TYR A 372 -11.47 -6.50 28.11
C TYR A 372 -12.78 -6.19 27.40
N SER A 373 -12.72 -5.22 26.49
CA SER A 373 -13.78 -4.90 25.51
C SER A 373 -13.19 -4.71 24.11
N TYR A 374 -13.92 -5.11 23.08
CA TYR A 374 -13.49 -4.86 21.71
C TYR A 374 -13.46 -3.37 21.40
N PRO A 375 -12.48 -2.89 20.61
CA PRO A 375 -12.44 -1.50 20.17
C PRO A 375 -13.77 -1.06 19.53
N GLY A 376 -14.36 0.03 20.05
CA GLY A 376 -15.64 0.56 19.55
C GLY A 376 -16.89 -0.11 20.12
N ARG A 377 -16.77 -1.07 21.04
CA ARG A 377 -17.91 -1.63 21.79
C ARG A 377 -17.85 -1.17 23.26
N SER A 378 -18.99 -0.84 23.82
CA SER A 378 -19.10 -0.42 25.22
C SER A 378 -19.24 -1.59 26.20
N ALA A 379 -19.66 -2.76 25.72
CA ALA A 379 -19.84 -3.94 26.54
C ALA A 379 -18.50 -4.69 26.78
N ASN A 380 -18.17 -4.96 28.04
CA ASN A 380 -17.04 -5.77 28.40
C ASN A 380 -17.30 -7.25 28.06
N VAL A 381 -16.31 -7.91 27.46
CA VAL A 381 -16.30 -9.37 27.28
C VAL A 381 -15.87 -10.05 28.59
N PHE A 382 -14.92 -9.44 29.28
CA PHE A 382 -14.48 -9.83 30.63
C PHE A 382 -14.48 -8.61 31.53
N ASP A 383 -14.91 -8.80 32.78
CA ASP A 383 -14.94 -7.76 33.80
C ASP A 383 -14.51 -8.35 35.17
N GLY A 384 -13.23 -8.19 35.48
CA GLY A 384 -12.63 -8.74 36.70
C GLY A 384 -12.48 -10.27 36.67
N PHE A 385 -12.14 -10.87 35.51
CA PHE A 385 -12.03 -12.32 35.37
C PHE A 385 -10.67 -12.82 35.85
N ASP A 386 -10.70 -13.86 36.71
CA ASP A 386 -9.53 -14.55 37.26
C ASP A 386 -9.47 -16.00 36.82
N LEU A 387 -8.26 -16.48 36.51
CA LEU A 387 -8.02 -17.85 36.11
C LEU A 387 -6.59 -18.26 36.45
N ALA A 388 -6.42 -19.46 37.02
CA ALA A 388 -5.12 -20.08 37.22
C ALA A 388 -5.10 -21.49 36.62
N ILE A 389 -4.06 -21.79 35.83
CA ILE A 389 -3.82 -23.09 35.19
C ILE A 389 -2.42 -23.55 35.62
N ALA A 390 -2.34 -24.75 36.12
CA ALA A 390 -1.08 -25.32 36.59
C ALA A 390 -0.16 -25.74 35.42
N ARG A 391 1.11 -25.93 35.72
CA ARG A 391 2.09 -26.43 34.75
C ARG A 391 1.73 -27.83 34.26
N GLY A 392 1.63 -27.99 32.93
CA GLY A 392 1.30 -29.28 32.31
C GLY A 392 -0.16 -29.69 32.45
N GLU A 393 -1.04 -28.83 32.99
CA GLU A 393 -2.48 -29.07 33.11
C GLU A 393 -3.18 -28.94 31.75
N HIS A 394 -4.10 -29.85 31.45
CA HIS A 394 -4.96 -29.76 30.28
C HIS A 394 -6.34 -29.25 30.70
N VAL A 395 -6.71 -28.08 30.20
CA VAL A 395 -7.92 -27.36 30.61
C VAL A 395 -8.86 -27.14 29.44
N ALA A 396 -10.15 -27.45 29.62
CA ALA A 396 -11.20 -27.06 28.70
C ALA A 396 -11.91 -25.78 29.17
N LEU A 397 -12.02 -24.80 28.30
CA LEU A 397 -12.89 -23.63 28.44
C LEU A 397 -14.22 -23.96 27.77
N LEU A 398 -15.21 -24.34 28.54
CA LEU A 398 -16.53 -24.76 28.05
C LEU A 398 -17.51 -23.61 28.18
N ALA A 399 -18.09 -23.15 27.05
CA ALA A 399 -19.12 -22.13 27.05
C ALA A 399 -19.90 -22.11 25.71
N PRO A 400 -21.09 -21.52 25.66
CA PRO A 400 -21.78 -21.24 24.41
C PRO A 400 -20.96 -20.37 23.44
N SER A 401 -21.36 -20.37 22.16
CA SER A 401 -20.74 -19.46 21.19
C SER A 401 -20.96 -18.00 21.61
N GLY A 402 -19.95 -17.16 21.42
CA GLY A 402 -20.00 -15.73 21.82
C GLY A 402 -19.65 -15.43 23.28
N ALA A 403 -19.39 -16.41 24.14
CA ALA A 403 -19.03 -16.20 25.55
C ALA A 403 -17.56 -15.75 25.78
N GLY A 404 -16.81 -15.43 24.76
CA GLY A 404 -15.45 -14.90 24.88
C GLY A 404 -14.32 -15.95 24.91
N LYS A 405 -14.60 -17.25 24.64
CA LYS A 405 -13.56 -18.31 24.63
C LYS A 405 -12.36 -17.97 23.74
N SER A 406 -12.61 -17.68 22.48
CA SER A 406 -11.57 -17.34 21.50
C SER A 406 -10.85 -16.03 21.87
N THR A 407 -11.57 -15.08 22.47
CA THR A 407 -11.01 -13.82 22.97
C THR A 407 -10.02 -14.09 24.11
N LEU A 408 -10.36 -15.00 25.05
CA LEU A 408 -9.48 -15.36 26.16
C LEU A 408 -8.19 -16.01 25.65
N LEU A 409 -8.30 -16.98 24.73
CA LEU A 409 -7.13 -17.60 24.10
C LEU A 409 -6.26 -16.57 23.36
N ALA A 410 -6.87 -15.63 22.65
CA ALA A 410 -6.16 -14.57 21.95
C ALA A 410 -5.44 -13.60 22.89
N LEU A 411 -6.01 -13.28 24.05
CA LEU A 411 -5.37 -12.46 25.09
C LEU A 411 -4.20 -13.21 25.73
N ILE A 412 -4.33 -14.52 25.99
CA ILE A 412 -3.23 -15.36 26.46
C ILE A 412 -2.09 -15.41 25.42
N ALA A 413 -2.42 -15.47 24.13
CA ALA A 413 -1.44 -15.40 23.04
C ALA A 413 -0.80 -14.02 22.85
N GLY A 414 -1.29 -12.99 23.55
CA GLY A 414 -0.82 -11.61 23.40
C GLY A 414 -1.18 -11.01 22.05
N PHE A 415 -2.32 -11.42 21.47
CA PHE A 415 -2.83 -10.84 20.21
C PHE A 415 -3.46 -9.47 20.43
N ASP A 416 -3.79 -9.14 21.67
CA ASP A 416 -4.20 -7.80 22.11
C ASP A 416 -3.82 -7.60 23.59
N ALA A 417 -3.85 -6.36 24.04
CA ALA A 417 -3.64 -6.02 25.44
C ALA A 417 -4.98 -5.97 26.20
N PRO A 418 -5.07 -6.45 27.45
CA PRO A 418 -6.24 -6.21 28.28
C PRO A 418 -6.38 -4.72 28.62
N ALA A 419 -7.62 -4.26 28.81
CA ALA A 419 -7.89 -2.88 29.25
C ALA A 419 -7.46 -2.67 30.70
N ASP A 420 -7.60 -3.72 31.54
CA ASP A 420 -7.17 -3.76 32.93
C ASP A 420 -6.88 -5.21 33.33
N GLY A 421 -6.16 -5.40 34.44
CA GLY A 421 -5.69 -6.73 34.86
C GLY A 421 -4.42 -7.15 34.14
N ARG A 422 -4.04 -8.43 34.31
CA ARG A 422 -2.80 -8.96 33.71
C ARG A 422 -2.88 -10.45 33.37
N VAL A 423 -2.11 -10.82 32.38
CA VAL A 423 -1.86 -12.22 31.99
C VAL A 423 -0.41 -12.55 32.35
N VAL A 424 -0.21 -13.61 33.11
CA VAL A 424 1.11 -14.08 33.57
C VAL A 424 1.35 -15.47 33.01
N ILE A 425 2.50 -15.68 32.34
CA ILE A 425 2.87 -16.94 31.69
C ILE A 425 4.27 -17.28 32.17
N ALA A 426 4.45 -18.47 32.77
CA ALA A 426 5.73 -18.91 33.37
C ALA A 426 6.31 -17.84 34.31
N ASP A 427 5.45 -17.28 35.19
CA ASP A 427 5.79 -16.24 36.18
C ASP A 427 6.22 -14.88 35.57
N THR A 428 6.03 -14.70 34.26
CA THR A 428 6.33 -13.46 33.55
C THR A 428 5.04 -12.75 33.09
N ILE A 429 4.87 -11.45 33.43
CA ILE A 429 3.73 -10.68 32.98
C ILE A 429 3.86 -10.45 31.48
N LEU A 430 2.84 -10.84 30.72
CA LEU A 430 2.77 -10.63 29.28
C LEU A 430 2.59 -9.13 28.98
N ASN A 431 3.51 -8.57 28.20
CA ASN A 431 3.52 -7.16 27.81
C ASN A 431 4.13 -6.95 26.41
N ALA A 432 4.26 -5.68 25.98
CA ALA A 432 4.84 -5.34 24.69
C ALA A 432 6.32 -5.72 24.54
N ASP A 433 7.08 -5.82 25.63
CA ASP A 433 8.52 -6.09 25.55
C ASP A 433 8.82 -7.60 25.39
N ASN A 434 7.94 -8.46 25.89
CA ASN A 434 8.17 -9.91 25.95
C ASN A 434 7.16 -10.76 25.15
N GLY A 435 6.08 -10.15 24.63
CA GLY A 435 4.99 -10.88 23.97
C GLY A 435 5.47 -11.73 22.80
N ALA A 436 6.40 -11.25 21.97
CA ALA A 436 6.98 -12.03 20.87
C ALA A 436 7.75 -13.26 21.37
N GLN A 437 8.51 -13.12 22.46
CA GLN A 437 9.29 -14.19 23.06
C GLN A 437 8.38 -15.27 23.64
N LEU A 438 7.34 -14.87 24.36
CA LEU A 438 6.37 -15.79 24.94
C LEU A 438 5.58 -16.54 23.86
N ARG A 439 5.16 -15.85 22.77
CA ARG A 439 4.48 -16.51 21.63
C ARG A 439 5.33 -17.58 20.94
N ARG A 440 6.65 -17.47 20.92
CA ARG A 440 7.52 -18.53 20.38
C ARG A 440 7.44 -19.83 21.16
N GLN A 441 7.01 -19.79 22.43
CA GLN A 441 6.78 -20.96 23.27
C GLN A 441 5.34 -21.48 23.18
N MET A 442 4.51 -20.89 22.32
CA MET A 442 3.11 -21.25 22.13
C MET A 442 2.89 -21.89 20.78
N ALA A 443 1.95 -22.84 20.73
CA ALA A 443 1.36 -23.34 19.50
C ALA A 443 -0.11 -22.93 19.44
N TRP A 444 -0.51 -22.32 18.33
CA TRP A 444 -1.88 -21.88 18.09
C TRP A 444 -2.58 -22.77 17.09
N ILE A 445 -3.76 -23.29 17.46
CA ILE A 445 -4.65 -24.07 16.61
C ILE A 445 -5.97 -23.33 16.57
N GLY A 446 -6.25 -22.63 15.48
CA GLY A 446 -7.50 -21.86 15.32
C GLY A 446 -8.65 -22.70 14.83
N GLN A 447 -9.88 -22.22 15.02
CA GLN A 447 -11.13 -22.86 14.63
C GLN A 447 -11.19 -23.20 13.13
N ALA A 448 -10.69 -22.32 12.26
CA ALA A 448 -10.59 -22.52 10.82
C ALA A 448 -9.14 -22.30 10.39
N PRO A 449 -8.29 -23.33 10.35
CA PRO A 449 -6.90 -23.17 9.99
C PRO A 449 -6.75 -22.71 8.55
N HIS A 450 -6.05 -21.59 8.35
CA HIS A 450 -5.76 -21.12 7.00
C HIS A 450 -4.70 -22.00 6.33
N ILE A 451 -5.04 -22.49 5.13
CA ILE A 451 -4.14 -23.29 4.30
C ILE A 451 -3.65 -22.43 3.14
N PHE A 452 -2.33 -22.28 3.04
CA PHE A 452 -1.69 -21.52 1.99
C PHE A 452 -1.53 -22.37 0.73
N ASP A 453 -1.60 -21.72 -0.43
CA ASP A 453 -1.22 -22.36 -1.68
C ASP A 453 0.24 -22.82 -1.61
N GLY A 454 0.49 -24.08 -2.04
CA GLY A 454 1.81 -24.68 -1.97
C GLY A 454 1.80 -26.14 -1.50
N THR A 455 2.94 -26.62 -1.03
CA THR A 455 3.10 -28.01 -0.57
C THR A 455 2.70 -28.19 0.90
N LEU A 456 2.48 -29.43 1.34
CA LEU A 456 2.33 -29.77 2.75
C LEU A 456 3.54 -29.27 3.56
N ALA A 457 4.75 -29.45 3.04
CA ALA A 457 5.98 -29.03 3.71
C ALA A 457 6.06 -27.51 3.88
N THR A 458 5.74 -26.73 2.84
CA THR A 458 5.70 -25.26 2.94
C THR A 458 4.63 -24.79 3.90
N ASN A 459 3.50 -25.47 3.96
CA ASN A 459 2.42 -25.19 4.91
C ASN A 459 2.80 -25.52 6.36
N VAL A 460 3.62 -26.54 6.63
CA VAL A 460 4.11 -26.83 7.97
C VAL A 460 5.21 -25.85 8.38
N SER A 461 6.19 -25.61 7.53
CA SER A 461 7.34 -24.75 7.86
C SER A 461 6.97 -23.25 7.87
N LEU A 462 6.06 -22.80 7.00
CA LEU A 462 5.68 -21.39 6.80
C LEU A 462 6.90 -20.46 6.58
N GLY A 463 7.97 -20.99 5.96
CA GLY A 463 9.22 -20.25 5.72
C GLY A 463 10.09 -20.04 6.96
N ARG A 464 9.77 -20.66 8.10
CA ARG A 464 10.58 -20.60 9.33
C ARG A 464 11.84 -21.41 9.16
N SER A 465 13.01 -20.77 9.21
CA SER A 465 14.32 -21.39 8.96
C SER A 465 14.72 -22.43 10.02
N GLU A 466 14.17 -22.33 11.22
CA GLU A 466 14.40 -23.27 12.32
C GLU A 466 13.63 -24.59 12.16
N ILE A 467 12.72 -24.70 11.18
CA ILE A 467 11.97 -25.92 10.88
C ILE A 467 12.56 -26.59 9.64
N GLY A 468 13.50 -27.50 9.87
CA GLY A 468 14.13 -28.28 8.80
C GLY A 468 13.20 -29.36 8.22
N PRO A 469 13.60 -29.97 7.07
CA PRO A 469 12.79 -30.97 6.37
C PRO A 469 12.51 -32.24 7.20
N ASP A 470 13.44 -32.67 8.05
CA ASP A 470 13.28 -33.84 8.89
C ASP A 470 12.16 -33.60 9.93
N ARG A 471 12.16 -32.44 10.55
CA ARG A 471 11.11 -32.03 11.50
C ARG A 471 9.74 -31.90 10.86
N VAL A 472 9.69 -31.43 9.60
CA VAL A 472 8.45 -31.41 8.80
C VAL A 472 7.95 -32.83 8.57
N ALA A 473 8.85 -33.75 8.19
CA ALA A 473 8.48 -35.16 7.94
C ALA A 473 7.96 -35.84 9.20
N GLU A 474 8.63 -35.64 10.36
CA GLU A 474 8.19 -36.14 11.64
C GLU A 474 6.81 -35.60 12.04
N ALA A 475 6.58 -34.30 11.88
CA ALA A 475 5.30 -33.67 12.20
C ALA A 475 4.15 -34.18 11.32
N LEU A 476 4.40 -34.38 10.02
CA LEU A 476 3.42 -34.93 9.09
C LEU A 476 3.11 -36.41 9.41
N ALA A 477 4.12 -37.21 9.74
CA ALA A 477 3.95 -38.60 10.15
C ALA A 477 3.16 -38.71 11.46
N LEU A 478 3.49 -37.88 12.47
CA LEU A 478 2.79 -37.85 13.76
C LEU A 478 1.29 -37.53 13.57
N MET A 479 0.95 -36.67 12.63
CA MET A 479 -0.44 -36.30 12.32
C MET A 479 -1.07 -37.16 11.22
N GLN A 480 -0.44 -38.30 10.87
CA GLN A 480 -0.95 -39.28 9.89
C GLN A 480 -1.28 -38.69 8.51
N LEU A 481 -0.51 -37.69 8.03
CA LEU A 481 -0.67 -37.03 6.73
C LEU A 481 0.17 -37.68 5.62
N ASP A 482 0.86 -38.81 5.87
CA ASP A 482 1.68 -39.50 4.86
C ASP A 482 0.87 -40.02 3.68
N HIS A 483 -0.41 -40.36 3.87
CA HIS A 483 -1.28 -40.79 2.81
C HIS A 483 -1.59 -39.63 1.82
N VAL A 484 -1.72 -38.38 2.30
CA VAL A 484 -1.89 -37.19 1.46
C VAL A 484 -0.62 -36.94 0.66
N ARG A 485 0.55 -37.09 1.27
CA ARG A 485 1.86 -36.99 0.60
C ARG A 485 2.01 -38.02 -0.52
N ARG A 486 1.54 -39.26 -0.32
CA ARG A 486 1.61 -40.35 -1.28
C ARG A 486 0.61 -40.24 -2.44
N ARG A 487 -0.49 -39.50 -2.30
CA ARG A 487 -1.46 -39.26 -3.39
C ARG A 487 -0.90 -38.41 -4.52
N GLY A 488 0.36 -37.96 -4.46
CA GLY A 488 0.97 -37.10 -5.48
C GLY A 488 0.46 -35.65 -5.47
N ALA A 489 -0.46 -35.31 -4.59
CA ALA A 489 -0.90 -33.94 -4.35
C ALA A 489 0.18 -33.21 -3.55
N THR A 490 1.32 -32.96 -4.20
CA THR A 490 2.41 -32.16 -3.63
C THR A 490 2.00 -30.69 -3.49
N VAL A 491 0.99 -30.26 -4.24
CA VAL A 491 0.50 -28.87 -4.24
C VAL A 491 -0.94 -28.88 -3.75
N ILE A 492 -1.16 -28.11 -2.68
CA ILE A 492 -2.48 -27.85 -2.10
C ILE A 492 -2.93 -26.50 -2.67
N GLY A 493 -4.13 -26.44 -3.24
CA GLY A 493 -4.67 -25.19 -3.77
C GLY A 493 -5.05 -24.19 -2.70
N GLU A 494 -5.31 -22.94 -3.11
CA GLU A 494 -5.75 -21.84 -2.25
C GLU A 494 -6.96 -22.27 -1.38
N GLY A 495 -6.91 -21.97 -0.08
CA GLY A 495 -7.97 -22.33 0.87
C GLY A 495 -8.07 -23.80 1.19
N GLY A 496 -7.04 -24.63 0.87
CA GLY A 496 -7.01 -26.06 1.19
C GLY A 496 -7.74 -26.94 0.17
N LEU A 497 -7.91 -26.47 -1.05
CA LEU A 497 -8.45 -27.30 -2.14
C LEU A 497 -7.65 -28.59 -2.28
N GLY A 498 -8.35 -29.74 -2.12
CA GLY A 498 -7.74 -31.08 -2.14
C GLY A 498 -7.55 -31.71 -0.77
N LEU A 499 -7.85 -30.98 0.34
CA LEU A 499 -7.88 -31.53 1.71
C LEU A 499 -9.31 -31.63 2.21
N SER A 500 -9.60 -32.68 2.99
CA SER A 500 -10.79 -32.75 3.82
C SER A 500 -10.66 -31.83 5.04
N GLY A 501 -11.77 -31.49 5.72
CA GLY A 501 -11.73 -30.68 6.94
C GLY A 501 -10.83 -31.27 8.03
N GLY A 502 -10.87 -32.58 8.22
CA GLY A 502 -10.00 -33.30 9.15
C GLY A 502 -8.51 -33.24 8.74
N GLU A 503 -8.20 -33.39 7.44
CA GLU A 503 -6.83 -33.26 6.93
C GLU A 503 -6.29 -31.83 7.08
N ALA A 504 -7.10 -30.81 6.87
CA ALA A 504 -6.74 -29.41 7.09
C ALA A 504 -6.40 -29.14 8.56
N LEU A 505 -7.19 -29.71 9.48
CA LEU A 505 -6.94 -29.58 10.90
C LEU A 505 -5.70 -30.39 11.35
N ARG A 506 -5.49 -31.60 10.83
CA ARG A 506 -4.27 -32.37 11.06
C ARG A 506 -3.02 -31.61 10.58
N LEU A 507 -3.14 -30.83 9.47
CA LEU A 507 -2.06 -29.97 9.00
C LEU A 507 -1.80 -28.80 9.98
N ALA A 508 -2.82 -28.25 10.62
CA ALA A 508 -2.65 -27.25 11.69
C ALA A 508 -1.97 -27.86 12.93
N LEU A 509 -2.35 -29.08 13.31
CA LEU A 509 -1.66 -29.82 14.36
C LEU A 509 -0.19 -30.13 14.01
N ALA A 510 0.09 -30.45 12.75
CA ALA A 510 1.47 -30.66 12.27
C ALA A 510 2.30 -29.36 12.35
N ARG A 511 1.72 -28.18 12.10
CA ARG A 511 2.38 -26.88 12.34
C ARG A 511 2.76 -26.70 13.80
N ALA A 512 1.84 -27.06 14.70
CA ALA A 512 2.06 -27.00 16.15
C ALA A 512 3.14 -28.00 16.60
N ALA A 513 3.12 -29.21 16.07
CA ALA A 513 4.12 -30.26 16.36
C ALA A 513 5.53 -29.86 15.87
N ALA A 514 5.61 -29.25 14.70
CA ALA A 514 6.87 -28.79 14.12
C ALA A 514 7.46 -27.56 14.83
N THR A 515 6.68 -26.83 15.64
CA THR A 515 7.14 -25.61 16.32
C THR A 515 8.15 -25.96 17.44
N PRO A 516 9.42 -25.49 17.33
CA PRO A 516 10.43 -25.80 18.35
C PRO A 516 10.09 -25.12 19.68
N GLY A 517 10.20 -25.85 20.78
CA GLY A 517 10.03 -25.28 22.13
C GLY A 517 8.61 -24.84 22.47
N ALA A 518 7.60 -25.25 21.71
CA ALA A 518 6.21 -24.97 22.06
C ALA A 518 5.83 -25.80 23.30
N THR A 519 5.67 -25.13 24.42
CA THR A 519 5.33 -25.71 25.73
C THR A 519 3.91 -25.38 26.19
N LEU A 520 3.26 -24.41 25.56
CA LEU A 520 1.86 -24.03 25.74
C LEU A 520 1.10 -24.21 24.43
N ILE A 521 0.03 -24.99 24.46
CA ILE A 521 -0.84 -25.21 23.30
C ILE A 521 -2.17 -24.52 23.56
N LEU A 522 -2.58 -23.67 22.62
CA LEU A 522 -3.85 -22.96 22.60
C LEU A 522 -4.67 -23.48 21.42
N ALA A 523 -5.80 -24.13 21.67
CA ALA A 523 -6.66 -24.70 20.66
C ALA A 523 -8.08 -24.11 20.73
N ASP A 524 -8.54 -23.54 19.63
CA ASP A 524 -9.86 -22.92 19.52
C ASP A 524 -10.78 -23.79 18.66
N GLU A 525 -11.78 -24.43 19.29
CA GLU A 525 -12.80 -25.30 18.69
C GLU A 525 -12.20 -26.38 17.75
N PRO A 526 -11.20 -27.19 18.20
CA PRO A 526 -10.46 -28.09 17.32
C PRO A 526 -11.26 -29.27 16.77
N THR A 527 -12.45 -29.55 17.26
CA THR A 527 -13.34 -30.62 16.78
C THR A 527 -14.61 -30.09 16.10
N ALA A 528 -14.74 -28.77 15.95
CA ALA A 528 -15.94 -28.17 15.37
C ALA A 528 -16.13 -28.59 13.90
N HIS A 529 -17.38 -28.91 13.54
CA HIS A 529 -17.79 -29.30 12.18
C HIS A 529 -17.21 -30.63 11.68
N LEU A 530 -16.69 -31.48 12.56
CA LEU A 530 -16.22 -32.81 12.24
C LEU A 530 -17.29 -33.85 12.63
N ASP A 531 -17.24 -34.99 11.95
CA ASP A 531 -17.97 -36.19 12.40
C ASP A 531 -17.32 -36.79 13.67
N ASP A 532 -18.09 -37.56 14.43
CA ASP A 532 -17.67 -38.07 15.73
C ASP A 532 -16.37 -38.92 15.65
N MET A 533 -16.18 -39.67 14.56
CA MET A 533 -14.98 -40.50 14.38
C MET A 533 -13.76 -39.60 14.15
N THR A 534 -13.85 -38.66 13.22
CA THR A 534 -12.77 -37.72 12.94
C THR A 534 -12.47 -36.84 14.16
N ALA A 535 -13.51 -36.38 14.87
CA ALA A 535 -13.36 -35.61 16.12
C ALA A 535 -12.59 -36.39 17.20
N GLY A 536 -12.89 -37.68 17.34
CA GLY A 536 -12.16 -38.58 18.22
C GLY A 536 -10.66 -38.71 17.86
N GLU A 537 -10.37 -38.91 16.56
CA GLU A 537 -9.00 -39.01 16.08
C GLU A 537 -8.20 -37.70 16.28
N ILE A 538 -8.83 -36.55 16.04
CA ILE A 538 -8.23 -35.23 16.27
C ILE A 538 -7.98 -35.01 17.76
N THR A 539 -8.91 -35.44 18.61
CA THR A 539 -8.76 -35.37 20.08
C THR A 539 -7.55 -36.16 20.53
N GLU A 540 -7.37 -37.40 20.07
CA GLU A 540 -6.21 -38.24 20.40
C GLU A 540 -4.90 -37.62 19.89
N ALA A 541 -4.89 -37.09 18.66
CA ALA A 541 -3.74 -36.40 18.09
C ALA A 541 -3.36 -35.16 18.93
N LEU A 542 -4.34 -34.35 19.35
CA LEU A 542 -4.15 -33.17 20.20
C LEU A 542 -3.60 -33.55 21.57
N LEU A 543 -4.17 -34.57 22.23
CA LEU A 543 -3.69 -35.07 23.53
C LEU A 543 -2.28 -35.67 23.44
N SER A 544 -1.99 -36.39 22.36
CA SER A 544 -0.64 -36.88 22.09
C SER A 544 0.37 -35.75 21.94
N LEU A 545 0.00 -34.70 21.21
CA LEU A 545 0.81 -33.48 21.03
C LEU A 545 1.01 -32.74 22.35
N ALA A 546 0.01 -32.73 23.23
CA ALA A 546 0.01 -32.02 24.50
C ALA A 546 0.78 -32.71 25.63
N ARG A 547 1.27 -33.95 25.46
CA ARG A 547 2.01 -34.66 26.49
C ARG A 547 3.20 -33.86 27.01
N GLY A 548 3.22 -33.61 28.33
CA GLY A 548 4.26 -32.80 29.00
C GLY A 548 4.20 -31.29 28.70
N ARG A 549 3.10 -30.81 28.13
CA ARG A 549 2.86 -29.40 27.81
C ARG A 549 1.58 -28.92 28.49
N THR A 550 1.43 -27.62 28.69
CA THR A 550 0.16 -27.04 29.15
C THR A 550 -0.77 -26.92 27.94
N LEU A 551 -2.01 -27.39 28.08
CA LEU A 551 -3.02 -27.33 27.02
C LEU A 551 -4.25 -26.53 27.47
N ILE A 552 -4.66 -25.56 26.68
CA ILE A 552 -5.91 -24.81 26.87
C ILE A 552 -6.77 -24.97 25.63
N VAL A 553 -7.92 -25.59 25.77
CA VAL A 553 -8.87 -25.85 24.67
C VAL A 553 -10.14 -25.08 24.91
N ALA A 554 -10.47 -24.18 24.01
CA ALA A 554 -11.79 -23.58 23.93
C ALA A 554 -12.70 -24.52 23.15
N THR A 555 -13.82 -24.93 23.71
CA THR A 555 -14.76 -25.83 23.05
C THR A 555 -16.18 -25.65 23.56
N HIS A 556 -17.15 -26.05 22.75
CA HIS A 556 -18.53 -26.26 23.16
C HIS A 556 -18.87 -27.78 23.18
N ASP A 557 -17.92 -28.64 22.80
CA ASP A 557 -18.06 -30.09 22.76
C ASP A 557 -17.80 -30.70 24.15
N PRO A 558 -18.83 -31.30 24.81
CA PRO A 558 -18.66 -31.93 26.10
C PRO A 558 -17.77 -33.18 26.06
N ALA A 559 -17.71 -33.89 24.92
CA ALA A 559 -16.90 -35.11 24.80
C ALA A 559 -15.41 -34.74 24.81
N LEU A 560 -15.00 -33.72 24.10
CA LEU A 560 -13.64 -33.18 24.14
C LEU A 560 -13.32 -32.62 25.53
N ALA A 561 -14.24 -31.87 26.15
CA ALA A 561 -14.05 -31.28 27.46
C ALA A 561 -13.83 -32.34 28.54
N ALA A 562 -14.55 -33.50 28.49
CA ALA A 562 -14.42 -34.60 29.42
C ALA A 562 -13.06 -35.32 29.36
N ARG A 563 -12.24 -35.09 28.31
CA ARG A 563 -10.90 -35.66 28.13
C ARG A 563 -9.81 -34.79 28.76
N MET A 564 -10.16 -33.62 29.31
CA MET A 564 -9.23 -32.69 29.97
C MET A 564 -9.19 -32.91 31.45
N ASP A 565 -8.09 -32.50 32.11
CA ASP A 565 -7.91 -32.63 33.57
C ASP A 565 -8.93 -31.79 34.34
N ARG A 566 -9.30 -30.61 33.76
CA ARG A 566 -10.26 -29.67 34.37
C ARG A 566 -11.10 -28.95 33.32
N VAL A 567 -12.36 -28.75 33.64
CA VAL A 567 -13.32 -27.99 32.81
C VAL A 567 -13.68 -26.71 33.53
N ILE A 568 -13.46 -25.59 32.85
CA ILE A 568 -13.82 -24.24 33.30
C ILE A 568 -15.00 -23.77 32.48
N ARG A 569 -16.10 -23.45 33.17
CA ARG A 569 -17.30 -22.91 32.51
C ARG A 569 -17.25 -21.39 32.51
N LEU A 570 -17.20 -20.77 31.32
CA LEU A 570 -17.32 -19.33 31.20
C LEU A 570 -18.81 -18.95 31.14
N SER A 571 -19.18 -17.97 31.95
CA SER A 571 -20.53 -17.36 31.90
C SER A 571 -20.62 -16.47 30.67
N ALA A 572 -21.76 -16.48 29.98
CA ALA A 572 -22.01 -15.48 28.94
C ALA A 572 -22.01 -14.09 29.58
N PRO A 573 -21.43 -13.07 28.92
CA PRO A 573 -21.52 -11.68 29.40
C PRO A 573 -23.00 -11.32 29.56
N SER A 574 -23.35 -10.73 30.73
CA SER A 574 -24.72 -10.32 31.02
C SER A 574 -25.17 -9.29 30.00
N MET A 575 -26.20 -9.61 29.21
CA MET A 575 -26.79 -8.72 28.18
C MET A 575 -27.65 -7.59 28.79
N GLU A 576 -27.39 -7.15 30.01
CA GLU A 576 -28.25 -6.15 30.70
C GLU A 576 -27.85 -4.67 30.47
N ALA A 577 -26.97 -4.35 29.54
CA ALA A 577 -26.54 -2.96 29.29
C ALA A 577 -26.75 -2.46 27.86
N ALA A 578 -27.81 -2.92 27.16
CA ALA A 578 -28.18 -2.39 25.86
C ALA A 578 -29.72 -2.32 25.72
N ALA A 579 -30.34 -1.45 26.50
CA ALA A 579 -31.71 -0.95 26.29
C ALA A 579 -31.67 0.58 26.19
#